data_1f223f2732314a369ca2f10921fbc7a7
#
_entry.id   1f223f2732314a369ca2f10921fbc7a7
#
_cell.length_a   1.000
_cell.length_b   1.000
_cell.length_c   1.000
_cell.angle_alpha   90.00
_cell.angle_beta   90.00
_cell.angle_gamma   90.00
#
_symmetry.space_group_name_H-M   'P 1'
#
loop_
_entity.id
_entity.type
_entity.pdbx_description
1 polymer ?
#
loop_
_entity_poly.entity_id
_entity_poly.type
_entity_poly.pdbx_seq_one_letter_code
_entity_poly.pdbx_strand_id
1 'polypeptide(L)'
;MKFYELPSIPGSSRIRGWSLTAFCAFVCASGFLLFGYDQGVMSLLITEPMLATSMPKIASYSPDGNGKEFEYAKDNDDPVMYHPEAFDSNVQGAVVSCYELGCLLGSGFVLFKGDTLGRRWCVVIGSIIMTIGTIIMVADDHMSTFIVGRIIAGVGNGLNTATIPMLQSELSRPQYRGLLVFIEGALLAGGVMVSYWIDFGFYFLKFNSVQWRFPIAFQIVFALILLFGVLVMPESPRWLVKKGRKEDANKVLSQLYDRPLDDAEVQQELNTLMDTIRKTEMDLGPFKLKELVTNGPHQNFYRLMLGCGSQCMQQWTGINNLTYYASTVFKMVQTEDVPSRLLVCGSGVLYFLAAACAIFFIDIAGRRMLMIWCACGMMICFAIIAGMVQMVKHPEENASEDSTQTYGKVAEAFIYLYFIPWSLGWLGMTWLYPAEINPIRTRAPATALSTCTNWLMNFTVVMISPPAFENLEGHTFTMFGAFNLIFMPIVYVFYPETKRRGLEEMDLFFADAHQEGFWKASRFQTTAVYLSVTRPYLTSEEVDAIISQREDLGGNRSNKPAITNDMDAIEPEEEGLQA
;
A
#
# COMPACT_ATOMS: atom_id res chain seq x y z
N MET A 1 29.41 23.00 3.56
CA MET A 1 29.36 21.60 3.10
C MET A 1 27.96 21.36 2.51
N LYS A 2 27.84 21.16 1.20
CA LYS A 2 26.53 20.86 0.59
C LYS A 2 26.20 19.42 0.95
N PHE A 3 25.28 19.20 1.86
CA PHE A 3 24.83 17.88 2.36
C PHE A 3 24.23 16.95 1.28
N TYR A 4 24.22 17.36 0.01
CA TYR A 4 23.53 16.69 -1.10
C TYR A 4 24.45 15.82 -1.98
N GLU A 5 25.73 15.79 -1.73
CA GLU A 5 26.67 14.98 -2.49
C GLU A 5 27.06 13.74 -1.70
N LEU A 6 26.21 12.70 -1.78
CA LEU A 6 26.75 11.36 -1.55
C LEU A 6 27.76 11.11 -2.69
N PRO A 7 29.02 10.79 -2.36
CA PRO A 7 29.99 10.42 -3.38
C PRO A 7 29.41 9.24 -4.17
N SER A 8 29.48 9.30 -5.50
CA SER A 8 29.27 8.13 -6.34
C SER A 8 30.27 7.08 -5.87
N ILE A 9 29.77 6.00 -5.22
CA ILE A 9 30.64 4.94 -4.74
C ILE A 9 31.39 4.36 -5.95
N PRO A 10 32.74 4.22 -5.90
CA PRO A 10 33.49 3.62 -6.98
C PRO A 10 32.94 2.20 -7.26
N GLY A 11 32.24 2.03 -8.36
CA GLY A 11 31.58 0.77 -8.74
C GLY A 11 30.16 0.96 -9.26
N SER A 12 29.41 2.01 -8.88
CA SER A 12 28.07 2.29 -9.40
C SER A 12 28.07 2.57 -10.91
N SER A 13 29.19 3.01 -11.48
CA SER A 13 29.38 3.22 -12.92
C SER A 13 29.48 1.92 -13.74
N ARG A 14 29.59 0.76 -13.08
CA ARG A 14 29.74 -0.56 -13.77
C ARG A 14 28.39 -1.23 -14.05
N ILE A 15 27.34 -0.90 -13.31
CA ILE A 15 26.00 -1.47 -13.48
C ILE A 15 25.22 -0.53 -14.40
N ARG A 16 24.76 -1.04 -15.56
CA ARG A 16 24.06 -0.24 -16.58
C ARG A 16 22.86 -1.00 -17.14
N GLY A 17 21.97 -0.27 -17.81
CA GLY A 17 20.83 -0.82 -18.53
C GLY A 17 19.90 -1.64 -17.64
N TRP A 18 19.50 -2.78 -18.15
CA TRP A 18 18.58 -3.68 -17.44
C TRP A 18 19.08 -4.14 -16.07
N SER A 19 20.40 -4.37 -15.94
CA SER A 19 20.99 -4.78 -14.66
C SER A 19 20.86 -3.67 -13.59
N LEU A 20 20.99 -2.41 -13.98
CA LEU A 20 20.76 -1.29 -13.07
C LEU A 20 19.29 -1.18 -12.69
N THR A 21 18.37 -1.28 -13.64
CA THR A 21 16.93 -1.26 -13.38
C THR A 21 16.51 -2.41 -12.45
N ALA A 22 17.00 -3.62 -12.69
CA ALA A 22 16.74 -4.78 -11.83
C ALA A 22 17.33 -4.61 -10.42
N PHE A 23 18.53 -4.05 -10.30
CA PHE A 23 19.13 -3.73 -9.00
C PHE A 23 18.30 -2.69 -8.24
N CYS A 24 17.90 -1.60 -8.89
CA CYS A 24 17.04 -0.58 -8.28
C CYS A 24 15.69 -1.19 -7.85
N ALA A 25 15.10 -2.04 -8.69
CA ALA A 25 13.87 -2.75 -8.37
C ALA A 25 14.04 -3.66 -7.14
N PHE A 26 15.12 -4.43 -7.06
CA PHE A 26 15.41 -5.29 -5.91
C PHE A 26 15.57 -4.50 -4.61
N VAL A 27 16.30 -3.39 -4.64
CA VAL A 27 16.51 -2.53 -3.47
C VAL A 27 15.18 -1.89 -3.02
N CYS A 28 14.41 -1.31 -3.94
CA CYS A 28 13.08 -0.76 -3.64
C CYS A 28 12.13 -1.83 -3.09
N ALA A 29 12.14 -2.99 -3.69
CA ALA A 29 11.37 -4.16 -3.29
C ALA A 29 11.71 -4.64 -1.87
N SER A 30 12.98 -4.57 -1.44
CA SER A 30 13.38 -4.89 -0.06
C SER A 30 12.74 -3.94 0.97
N GLY A 31 12.45 -2.70 0.59
CA GLY A 31 11.71 -1.76 1.44
C GLY A 31 10.24 -2.15 1.63
N PHE A 32 9.58 -2.67 0.60
CA PHE A 32 8.21 -3.19 0.70
C PHE A 32 8.17 -4.54 1.43
N LEU A 33 9.16 -5.38 1.25
CA LEU A 33 9.31 -6.61 2.02
C LEU A 33 9.49 -6.31 3.51
N LEU A 34 10.29 -5.29 3.85
CA LEU A 34 10.45 -4.79 5.22
C LEU A 34 9.11 -4.29 5.81
N PHE A 35 8.35 -3.51 5.03
CA PHE A 35 7.03 -3.04 5.41
C PHE A 35 6.07 -4.21 5.70
N GLY A 36 5.98 -5.19 4.80
CA GLY A 36 5.16 -6.38 5.01
C GLY A 36 5.60 -7.22 6.20
N TYR A 37 6.91 -7.34 6.41
CA TYR A 37 7.47 -8.05 7.56
C TYR A 37 7.00 -7.45 8.89
N ASP A 38 7.07 -6.12 9.03
CA ASP A 38 6.65 -5.44 10.26
C ASP A 38 5.13 -5.53 10.50
N GLN A 39 4.34 -5.53 9.42
CA GLN A 39 2.89 -5.79 9.53
C GLN A 39 2.58 -7.20 10.06
N GLY A 40 3.32 -8.20 9.59
CA GLY A 40 3.06 -9.59 9.95
C GLY A 40 3.62 -9.98 11.31
N VAL A 41 4.78 -9.46 11.72
CA VAL A 41 5.52 -9.92 12.90
C VAL A 41 4.71 -9.82 14.20
N MET A 42 3.88 -8.79 14.35
CA MET A 42 3.05 -8.65 15.56
C MET A 42 1.94 -9.70 15.65
N SER A 43 1.53 -10.29 14.54
CA SER A 43 0.38 -11.21 14.49
C SER A 43 0.55 -12.45 15.36
N LEU A 44 1.68 -13.13 15.27
CA LEU A 44 1.96 -14.30 16.09
C LEU A 44 2.58 -13.92 17.44
N LEU A 45 3.37 -12.84 17.49
CA LEU A 45 4.02 -12.38 18.71
C LEU A 45 3.03 -12.03 19.83
N ILE A 46 1.89 -11.41 19.55
CA ILE A 46 0.88 -11.06 20.56
C ILE A 46 0.26 -12.28 21.24
N THR A 47 0.51 -13.47 20.74
CA THR A 47 0.08 -14.75 21.34
C THR A 47 1.27 -15.59 21.81
N GLU A 48 2.49 -15.04 21.87
CA GLU A 48 3.68 -15.75 22.33
C GLU A 48 3.78 -15.77 23.86
N PRO A 49 4.12 -16.94 24.47
CA PRO A 49 4.22 -17.06 25.92
C PRO A 49 5.20 -16.07 26.55
N MET A 50 6.38 -15.93 25.97
CA MET A 50 7.42 -15.08 26.54
C MET A 50 7.12 -13.59 26.40
N LEU A 51 6.40 -13.16 25.35
CA LEU A 51 5.90 -11.80 25.26
C LEU A 51 4.80 -11.54 26.29
N ALA A 52 3.92 -12.52 26.52
CA ALA A 52 2.87 -12.43 27.52
C ALA A 52 3.41 -12.32 28.97
N THR A 53 4.56 -12.92 29.25
CA THR A 53 5.23 -12.76 30.57
C THR A 53 5.94 -11.41 30.69
N SER A 54 6.56 -10.90 29.61
CA SER A 54 7.25 -9.61 29.62
C SER A 54 6.26 -8.43 29.58
N MET A 55 5.18 -8.55 28.79
CA MET A 55 4.21 -7.49 28.53
C MET A 55 2.76 -8.02 28.60
N PRO A 56 2.27 -8.41 29.79
CA PRO A 56 0.98 -9.11 29.95
C PRO A 56 -0.23 -8.28 29.51
N LYS A 57 -0.11 -6.95 29.41
CA LYS A 57 -1.20 -6.07 28.96
C LYS A 57 -1.48 -6.15 27.46
N ILE A 58 -0.48 -6.53 26.65
CA ILE A 58 -0.58 -6.51 25.18
C ILE A 58 -0.62 -7.90 24.55
N ALA A 59 -0.19 -8.92 25.25
CA ALA A 59 -0.13 -10.27 24.74
C ALA A 59 -1.04 -11.20 25.56
N SER A 60 -1.86 -12.00 24.88
CA SER A 60 -2.75 -12.98 25.47
C SER A 60 -2.26 -14.37 25.10
N TYR A 61 -1.81 -15.15 26.09
CA TYR A 61 -1.48 -16.55 25.92
C TYR A 61 -2.37 -17.41 26.80
N SER A 62 -3.09 -18.35 26.20
CA SER A 62 -3.85 -19.37 26.92
C SER A 62 -3.61 -20.70 26.21
N PRO A 63 -2.88 -21.63 26.81
CA PRO A 63 -2.63 -22.93 26.20
C PRO A 63 -3.90 -23.79 26.07
N ASP A 64 -4.88 -23.59 26.96
CA ASP A 64 -6.11 -24.41 27.04
C ASP A 64 -7.36 -23.66 26.52
N GLY A 65 -7.22 -22.45 26.01
CA GLY A 65 -8.35 -21.61 25.55
C GLY A 65 -9.29 -21.13 26.69
N ASN A 66 -9.03 -21.51 27.95
CA ASN A 66 -9.96 -21.29 29.08
C ASN A 66 -9.61 -20.09 29.97
N GLY A 67 -8.60 -19.28 29.62
CA GLY A 67 -8.24 -18.05 30.34
C GLY A 67 -7.86 -18.24 31.80
N LYS A 68 -7.41 -19.43 32.23
CA LYS A 68 -6.97 -19.69 33.60
C LYS A 68 -5.53 -19.24 33.78
N GLU A 69 -5.19 -18.86 35.04
CA GLU A 69 -3.81 -18.64 35.44
C GLU A 69 -2.96 -19.86 35.10
N PHE A 70 -1.85 -19.62 34.40
CA PHE A 70 -0.96 -20.66 33.94
C PHE A 70 0.43 -20.47 34.52
N GLU A 71 0.87 -21.48 35.28
CA GLU A 71 2.22 -21.55 35.81
C GLU A 71 3.16 -22.12 34.74
N TYR A 72 4.07 -21.29 34.26
CA TYR A 72 5.05 -21.71 33.28
C TYR A 72 6.33 -22.10 34.02
N ALA A 73 6.63 -23.42 34.10
CA ALA A 73 7.84 -23.91 34.75
C ALA A 73 9.09 -23.41 33.98
N LYS A 74 9.89 -22.57 34.62
CA LYS A 74 11.24 -22.22 34.19
C LYS A 74 12.20 -23.33 34.61
N ASP A 75 13.19 -23.65 33.79
CA ASP A 75 14.16 -24.71 34.02
C ASP A 75 15.03 -24.50 35.28
N ASN A 76 14.90 -23.38 35.99
CA ASN A 76 15.56 -23.01 37.23
C ASN A 76 14.53 -22.52 38.25
N ASP A 77 13.80 -23.43 38.86
CA ASP A 77 13.04 -23.34 40.13
C ASP A 77 12.12 -22.11 40.41
N ASP A 78 12.07 -21.09 39.57
CA ASP A 78 11.15 -19.97 39.73
C ASP A 78 10.00 -20.05 38.72
N PRO A 79 8.76 -20.31 39.17
CA PRO A 79 7.58 -20.31 38.30
C PRO A 79 7.30 -18.90 37.80
N VAL A 80 7.19 -18.72 36.46
CA VAL A 80 6.72 -17.49 35.87
C VAL A 80 5.21 -17.59 35.75
N MET A 81 4.50 -16.80 36.56
CA MET A 81 3.03 -16.75 36.55
C MET A 81 2.56 -15.87 35.39
N TYR A 82 1.72 -16.42 34.54
CA TYR A 82 0.95 -15.62 33.57
C TYR A 82 -0.36 -15.18 34.23
N HIS A 83 -0.63 -13.89 34.22
CA HIS A 83 -1.85 -13.28 34.75
C HIS A 83 -2.79 -12.90 33.61
N PRO A 84 -3.75 -13.73 33.20
CA PRO A 84 -4.70 -13.42 32.12
C PRO A 84 -5.55 -12.18 32.41
N GLU A 85 -5.78 -11.86 33.69
CA GLU A 85 -6.50 -10.66 34.14
C GLU A 85 -5.77 -9.34 33.82
N ALA A 86 -4.47 -9.39 33.49
CA ALA A 86 -3.70 -8.20 33.12
C ALA A 86 -3.89 -7.78 31.65
N PHE A 87 -4.43 -8.65 30.80
CA PHE A 87 -4.64 -8.36 29.38
C PHE A 87 -5.73 -7.29 29.18
N ASP A 88 -5.45 -6.34 28.30
CA ASP A 88 -6.38 -5.25 27.91
C ASP A 88 -6.34 -5.08 26.40
N SER A 89 -7.44 -5.41 25.73
CA SER A 89 -7.58 -5.31 24.28
C SER A 89 -7.41 -3.89 23.75
N ASN A 90 -7.80 -2.87 24.51
CA ASN A 90 -7.62 -1.47 24.13
C ASN A 90 -6.12 -1.11 24.16
N VAL A 91 -5.40 -1.58 25.18
CA VAL A 91 -3.95 -1.35 25.29
C VAL A 91 -3.23 -2.11 24.18
N GLN A 92 -3.62 -3.36 23.89
CA GLN A 92 -3.07 -4.11 22.76
C GLN A 92 -3.27 -3.36 21.45
N GLY A 93 -4.50 -2.92 21.15
CA GLY A 93 -4.81 -2.13 19.95
C GLY A 93 -3.97 -0.86 19.84
N ALA A 94 -3.85 -0.10 20.93
CA ALA A 94 -3.06 1.12 20.98
C ALA A 94 -1.56 0.87 20.76
N VAL A 95 -0.98 -0.17 21.36
CA VAL A 95 0.46 -0.48 21.22
C VAL A 95 0.78 -1.04 19.84
N VAL A 96 -0.08 -1.88 19.29
CA VAL A 96 0.13 -2.37 17.92
C VAL A 96 0.00 -1.23 16.92
N SER A 97 -1.01 -0.37 17.05
CA SER A 97 -1.28 0.72 16.10
C SER A 97 -0.36 1.95 16.23
N CYS A 98 0.39 2.12 17.33
CA CYS A 98 1.26 3.28 17.47
C CYS A 98 2.37 3.37 16.40
N TYR A 99 2.72 2.25 15.78
CA TYR A 99 3.62 2.20 14.63
C TYR A 99 3.06 2.95 13.41
N GLU A 100 1.77 2.78 13.10
CA GLU A 100 1.10 3.46 12.00
C GLU A 100 1.03 4.97 12.22
N LEU A 101 0.91 5.40 13.49
CA LEU A 101 1.02 6.82 13.83
C LEU A 101 2.42 7.35 13.52
N GLY A 102 3.47 6.57 13.82
CA GLY A 102 4.83 6.88 13.37
C GLY A 102 4.92 7.00 11.84
N CYS A 103 4.34 6.06 11.11
CA CYS A 103 4.31 6.07 9.64
C CYS A 103 3.57 7.31 9.08
N LEU A 104 2.49 7.73 9.71
CA LEU A 104 1.79 8.98 9.37
C LEU A 104 2.70 10.20 9.51
N LEU A 105 3.46 10.29 10.60
CA LEU A 105 4.41 11.40 10.83
C LEU A 105 5.54 11.37 9.80
N GLY A 106 6.09 10.19 9.49
CA GLY A 106 7.14 10.01 8.48
C GLY A 106 6.69 10.41 7.07
N SER A 107 5.53 9.93 6.63
CA SER A 107 4.95 10.28 5.33
C SER A 107 4.55 11.75 5.24
N GLY A 108 4.04 12.33 6.33
CA GLY A 108 3.79 13.77 6.45
C GLY A 108 5.07 14.61 6.30
N PHE A 109 6.19 14.16 6.86
CA PHE A 109 7.48 14.83 6.66
C PHE A 109 7.91 14.82 5.19
N VAL A 110 7.73 13.71 4.46
CA VAL A 110 8.05 13.62 3.03
C VAL A 110 7.20 14.61 2.21
N LEU A 111 5.92 14.79 2.55
CA LEU A 111 5.05 15.76 1.88
C LEU A 111 5.64 17.18 1.88
N PHE A 112 6.25 17.60 3.00
CA PHE A 112 6.78 18.97 3.15
C PHE A 112 8.26 19.10 2.79
N LYS A 113 9.07 18.07 2.99
CA LYS A 113 10.54 18.13 2.89
C LYS A 113 11.15 17.16 1.87
N GLY A 114 10.39 16.21 1.33
CA GLY A 114 10.88 15.20 0.40
C GLY A 114 11.53 15.79 -0.85
N ASP A 115 10.96 16.84 -1.42
CA ASP A 115 11.53 17.54 -2.59
C ASP A 115 12.82 18.31 -2.27
N THR A 116 13.04 18.73 -1.01
CA THR A 116 14.27 19.43 -0.62
C THR A 116 15.41 18.46 -0.38
N LEU A 117 15.15 17.33 0.25
CA LEU A 117 16.15 16.32 0.59
C LEU A 117 16.56 15.44 -0.60
N GLY A 118 15.62 15.12 -1.49
CA GLY A 118 15.81 14.11 -2.54
C GLY A 118 15.36 12.72 -2.09
N ARG A 119 15.16 11.85 -3.09
CA ARG A 119 14.54 10.53 -2.82
C ARG A 119 15.49 9.60 -2.08
N ARG A 120 16.75 9.55 -2.48
CA ARG A 120 17.79 8.71 -1.83
C ARG A 120 17.96 9.06 -0.36
N TRP A 121 18.10 10.35 -0.02
CA TRP A 121 18.30 10.78 1.35
C TRP A 121 17.09 10.49 2.24
N CYS A 122 15.87 10.63 1.72
CA CYS A 122 14.68 10.25 2.47
C CYS A 122 14.71 8.77 2.85
N VAL A 123 15.08 7.89 1.92
CA VAL A 123 15.16 6.44 2.19
C VAL A 123 16.34 6.09 3.12
N VAL A 124 17.50 6.74 2.96
CA VAL A 124 18.64 6.54 3.87
C VAL A 124 18.27 6.91 5.31
N ILE A 125 17.69 8.10 5.50
CA ILE A 125 17.28 8.58 6.82
C ILE A 125 16.18 7.67 7.39
N GLY A 126 15.19 7.29 6.57
CA GLY A 126 14.13 6.38 6.96
C GLY A 126 14.65 5.03 7.44
N SER A 127 15.58 4.42 6.70
CA SER A 127 16.19 3.13 7.06
C SER A 127 17.01 3.20 8.36
N ILE A 128 17.74 4.29 8.58
CA ILE A 128 18.50 4.52 9.83
C ILE A 128 17.53 4.66 11.01
N ILE A 129 16.50 5.51 10.89
CA ILE A 129 15.51 5.74 11.94
C ILE A 129 14.79 4.43 12.29
N MET A 130 14.38 3.67 11.27
CA MET A 130 13.73 2.38 11.48
C MET A 130 14.63 1.38 12.21
N THR A 131 15.91 1.29 11.82
CA THR A 131 16.89 0.45 12.51
C THR A 131 17.05 0.83 13.98
N ILE A 132 17.14 2.14 14.28
CA ILE A 132 17.23 2.65 15.66
C ILE A 132 15.97 2.29 16.46
N GLY A 133 14.77 2.51 15.89
CA GLY A 133 13.51 2.14 16.51
C GLY A 133 13.43 0.66 16.83
N THR A 134 13.83 -0.20 15.90
CA THR A 134 13.88 -1.65 16.10
C THR A 134 14.84 -2.05 17.22
N ILE A 135 16.03 -1.46 17.29
CA ILE A 135 17.00 -1.71 18.37
C ILE A 135 16.39 -1.33 19.73
N ILE A 136 15.69 -0.19 19.80
CA ILE A 136 15.02 0.24 21.03
C ILE A 136 13.93 -0.75 21.44
N MET A 137 13.13 -1.27 20.49
CA MET A 137 12.08 -2.25 20.79
C MET A 137 12.61 -3.53 21.47
N VAL A 138 13.77 -4.01 21.02
CA VAL A 138 14.33 -5.29 21.52
C VAL A 138 15.28 -5.13 22.69
N ALA A 139 15.61 -3.89 23.06
CA ALA A 139 16.63 -3.62 24.10
C ALA A 139 16.14 -3.93 25.51
N ASP A 140 14.84 -3.79 25.78
CA ASP A 140 14.29 -3.84 27.12
C ASP A 140 12.91 -4.55 27.14
N ASP A 141 12.48 -5.02 28.33
CA ASP A 141 11.18 -5.68 28.55
C ASP A 141 10.07 -4.70 28.95
N HIS A 142 10.36 -3.39 29.01
CA HIS A 142 9.38 -2.39 29.40
C HIS A 142 8.48 -1.97 28.23
N MET A 143 7.17 -2.02 28.45
CA MET A 143 6.16 -1.62 27.45
C MET A 143 6.37 -0.19 26.92
N SER A 144 6.83 0.75 27.77
CA SER A 144 7.11 2.14 27.34
C SER A 144 8.24 2.22 26.31
N THR A 145 9.31 1.45 26.52
CA THR A 145 10.44 1.36 25.58
C THR A 145 10.00 0.75 24.25
N PHE A 146 9.16 -0.29 24.33
CA PHE A 146 8.57 -0.93 23.16
C PHE A 146 7.72 0.05 22.33
N ILE A 147 6.81 0.82 22.97
CA ILE A 147 5.98 1.83 22.30
C ILE A 147 6.84 2.90 21.62
N VAL A 148 7.84 3.44 22.33
CA VAL A 148 8.75 4.46 21.76
C VAL A 148 9.49 3.89 20.55
N GLY A 149 9.98 2.66 20.65
CA GLY A 149 10.64 1.98 19.53
C GLY A 149 9.70 1.78 18.33
N ARG A 150 8.43 1.39 18.57
CA ARG A 150 7.39 1.27 17.53
C ARG A 150 7.15 2.59 16.80
N ILE A 151 6.97 3.68 17.53
CA ILE A 151 6.74 5.01 16.91
C ILE A 151 7.96 5.44 16.08
N ILE A 152 9.17 5.27 16.62
CA ILE A 152 10.41 5.64 15.90
C ILE A 152 10.58 4.77 14.65
N ALA A 153 10.40 3.46 14.75
CA ALA A 153 10.46 2.56 13.59
C ALA A 153 9.40 2.94 12.55
N GLY A 154 8.18 3.26 12.99
CA GLY A 154 7.12 3.76 12.13
C GLY A 154 7.51 5.03 11.38
N VAL A 155 8.10 6.03 12.04
CA VAL A 155 8.59 7.25 11.35
C VAL A 155 9.56 6.89 10.22
N GLY A 156 10.48 5.95 10.48
CA GLY A 156 11.41 5.46 9.45
C GLY A 156 10.69 4.79 8.27
N ASN A 157 9.73 3.91 8.56
CA ASN A 157 8.95 3.23 7.53
C ASN A 157 8.04 4.19 6.74
N GLY A 158 7.45 5.18 7.38
CA GLY A 158 6.65 6.22 6.72
C GLY A 158 7.47 7.03 5.71
N LEU A 159 8.74 7.36 6.03
CA LEU A 159 9.67 7.97 5.08
C LEU A 159 9.93 7.06 3.87
N ASN A 160 10.15 5.78 4.11
CA ASN A 160 10.45 4.79 3.07
C ASN A 160 9.24 4.56 2.15
N THR A 161 8.08 4.25 2.70
CA THR A 161 6.87 3.90 1.92
C THR A 161 6.32 5.07 1.11
N ALA A 162 6.47 6.31 1.57
CA ALA A 162 6.11 7.50 0.80
C ALA A 162 7.11 7.81 -0.32
N THR A 163 8.37 7.36 -0.22
CA THR A 163 9.44 7.76 -1.15
C THR A 163 9.81 6.67 -2.15
N ILE A 164 9.83 5.40 -1.75
CA ILE A 164 10.30 4.27 -2.57
C ILE A 164 9.50 4.13 -3.87
N PRO A 165 8.14 4.12 -3.89
CA PRO A 165 7.40 3.96 -5.14
C PRO A 165 7.67 5.10 -6.14
N MET A 166 7.87 6.31 -5.63
CA MET A 166 8.23 7.46 -6.44
C MET A 166 9.64 7.29 -7.03
N LEU A 167 10.64 6.93 -6.22
CA LEU A 167 12.00 6.68 -6.66
C LEU A 167 12.04 5.57 -7.72
N GLN A 168 11.34 4.47 -7.48
CA GLN A 168 11.23 3.34 -8.41
C GLN A 168 10.61 3.75 -9.74
N SER A 169 9.51 4.50 -9.70
CA SER A 169 8.86 4.97 -10.94
C SER A 169 9.73 5.95 -11.73
N GLU A 170 10.54 6.76 -11.06
CA GLU A 170 11.46 7.74 -11.67
C GLU A 170 12.74 7.08 -12.22
N LEU A 171 13.15 5.92 -11.71
CA LEU A 171 14.30 5.12 -12.18
C LEU A 171 13.92 4.00 -13.15
N SER A 172 12.64 3.85 -13.48
CA SER A 172 12.15 2.82 -14.39
C SER A 172 11.70 3.40 -15.72
N ARG A 173 11.86 2.60 -16.80
CA ARG A 173 11.30 2.96 -18.10
C ARG A 173 9.77 3.01 -18.03
N PRO A 174 9.10 3.92 -18.76
CA PRO A 174 7.65 4.13 -18.70
C PRO A 174 6.81 2.84 -18.82
N GLN A 175 7.23 1.94 -19.72
CA GLN A 175 6.55 0.68 -20.00
C GLN A 175 6.55 -0.35 -18.85
N TYR A 176 7.46 -0.22 -17.87
CA TYR A 176 7.58 -1.17 -16.75
C TYR A 176 7.09 -0.61 -15.41
N ARG A 177 6.70 0.67 -15.33
CA ARG A 177 6.31 1.34 -14.08
C ARG A 177 5.18 0.61 -13.34
N GLY A 178 4.11 0.26 -14.04
CA GLY A 178 2.99 -0.47 -13.46
C GLY A 178 3.39 -1.84 -12.92
N LEU A 179 4.13 -2.62 -13.71
CA LEU A 179 4.65 -3.93 -13.32
C LEU A 179 5.45 -3.85 -12.01
N LEU A 180 6.32 -2.86 -11.88
CA LEU A 180 7.19 -2.72 -10.71
C LEU A 180 6.41 -2.40 -9.44
N VAL A 181 5.38 -1.57 -9.50
CA VAL A 181 4.49 -1.29 -8.35
C VAL A 181 3.77 -2.56 -7.88
N PHE A 182 3.38 -3.45 -8.81
CA PHE A 182 2.77 -4.73 -8.44
C PHE A 182 3.77 -5.72 -7.83
N ILE A 183 5.01 -5.71 -8.31
CA ILE A 183 6.11 -6.48 -7.68
C ILE A 183 6.34 -5.99 -6.24
N GLU A 184 6.31 -4.68 -5.99
CA GLU A 184 6.38 -4.12 -4.63
C GLU A 184 5.23 -4.65 -3.75
N GLY A 185 3.99 -4.64 -4.26
CA GLY A 185 2.84 -5.21 -3.57
C GLY A 185 2.98 -6.71 -3.28
N ALA A 186 3.46 -7.50 -4.23
CA ALA A 186 3.71 -8.92 -4.02
C ALA A 186 4.79 -9.15 -2.95
N LEU A 187 5.85 -8.33 -2.93
CA LEU A 187 6.91 -8.44 -1.92
C LEU A 187 6.47 -7.95 -0.55
N LEU A 188 5.51 -7.02 -0.46
CA LEU A 188 4.84 -6.73 0.81
C LEU A 188 4.18 -8.00 1.37
N ALA A 189 3.37 -8.69 0.58
CA ALA A 189 2.77 -9.96 1.00
C ALA A 189 3.83 -11.04 1.32
N GLY A 190 4.95 -11.04 0.58
CA GLY A 190 6.13 -11.87 0.86
C GLY A 190 6.76 -11.56 2.22
N GLY A 191 6.81 -10.30 2.63
CA GLY A 191 7.28 -9.88 3.94
C GLY A 191 6.40 -10.42 5.07
N VAL A 192 5.08 -10.32 4.92
CA VAL A 192 4.10 -10.94 5.85
C VAL A 192 4.31 -12.44 5.96
N MET A 193 4.47 -13.13 4.82
CA MET A 193 4.74 -14.57 4.80
C MET A 193 6.02 -14.91 5.57
N VAL A 194 7.11 -14.19 5.31
CA VAL A 194 8.42 -14.46 5.96
C VAL A 194 8.32 -14.22 7.48
N SER A 195 7.62 -13.17 7.93
CA SER A 195 7.45 -12.89 9.35
C SER A 195 6.71 -14.04 10.06
N TYR A 196 5.61 -14.53 9.49
CA TYR A 196 4.85 -15.64 10.07
C TYR A 196 5.69 -16.92 10.22
N TRP A 197 6.50 -17.27 9.21
CA TRP A 197 7.35 -18.45 9.31
C TRP A 197 8.49 -18.29 10.29
N ILE A 198 9.06 -17.09 10.44
CA ILE A 198 10.09 -16.80 11.44
C ILE A 198 9.48 -16.88 12.85
N ASP A 199 8.36 -16.22 13.10
CA ASP A 199 7.65 -16.26 14.38
C ASP A 199 7.31 -17.69 14.76
N PHE A 200 6.75 -18.48 13.84
CA PHE A 200 6.43 -19.88 14.05
C PHE A 200 7.68 -20.72 14.38
N GLY A 201 8.80 -20.47 13.71
CA GLY A 201 10.06 -21.17 14.01
C GLY A 201 10.57 -20.86 15.43
N PHE A 202 10.48 -19.61 15.86
CA PHE A 202 10.93 -19.16 17.19
C PHE A 202 9.94 -19.48 18.32
N TYR A 203 8.68 -19.77 18.01
CA TYR A 203 7.70 -20.26 19.00
C TYR A 203 8.19 -21.47 19.80
N PHE A 204 8.96 -22.36 19.17
CA PHE A 204 9.47 -23.57 19.81
C PHE A 204 10.65 -23.32 20.77
N LEU A 205 11.21 -22.10 20.79
CA LEU A 205 12.22 -21.69 21.76
C LEU A 205 11.56 -21.30 23.10
N LYS A 206 11.21 -22.31 23.89
CA LYS A 206 10.56 -22.10 25.19
C LYS A 206 11.54 -21.43 26.17
N PHE A 207 11.00 -20.59 27.08
CA PHE A 207 11.71 -19.97 28.22
C PHE A 207 12.87 -19.02 27.85
N ASN A 208 12.89 -18.48 26.66
CA ASN A 208 13.92 -17.55 26.25
C ASN A 208 13.31 -16.29 25.61
N SER A 209 13.71 -15.10 26.06
CA SER A 209 13.27 -13.82 25.49
C SER A 209 13.65 -13.65 24.00
N VAL A 210 14.55 -14.48 23.47
CA VAL A 210 14.87 -14.57 22.04
C VAL A 210 13.64 -14.93 21.22
N GLN A 211 12.66 -15.64 21.80
CA GLN A 211 11.40 -16.03 21.16
C GLN A 211 10.69 -14.83 20.49
N TRP A 212 10.61 -13.68 21.15
CA TRP A 212 9.98 -12.49 20.62
C TRP A 212 10.97 -11.44 20.14
N ARG A 213 12.17 -11.34 20.74
CA ARG A 213 13.17 -10.34 20.39
C ARG A 213 13.80 -10.57 19.02
N PHE A 214 14.11 -11.84 18.68
CA PHE A 214 14.75 -12.14 17.42
C PHE A 214 13.84 -11.85 16.21
N PRO A 215 12.56 -12.27 16.17
CA PRO A 215 11.67 -11.91 15.07
C PRO A 215 11.58 -10.40 14.86
N ILE A 216 11.47 -9.61 15.93
CA ILE A 216 11.47 -8.15 15.81
C ILE A 216 12.82 -7.64 15.30
N ALA A 217 13.95 -8.13 15.82
CA ALA A 217 15.27 -7.71 15.40
C ALA A 217 15.58 -8.06 13.93
N PHE A 218 15.01 -9.16 13.42
CA PHE A 218 15.30 -9.64 12.07
C PHE A 218 14.92 -8.63 10.98
N GLN A 219 13.96 -7.75 11.21
CA GLN A 219 13.62 -6.67 10.28
C GLN A 219 14.81 -5.73 9.98
N ILE A 220 15.81 -5.66 10.89
CA ILE A 220 17.05 -4.89 10.67
C ILE A 220 17.79 -5.39 9.43
N VAL A 221 17.73 -6.69 9.12
CA VAL A 221 18.38 -7.27 7.94
C VAL A 221 17.86 -6.60 6.66
N PHE A 222 16.54 -6.47 6.53
CA PHE A 222 15.93 -5.82 5.38
C PHE A 222 16.20 -4.32 5.36
N ALA A 223 16.19 -3.66 6.53
CA ALA A 223 16.53 -2.25 6.64
C ALA A 223 17.98 -1.98 6.22
N LEU A 224 18.92 -2.86 6.53
CA LEU A 224 20.31 -2.76 6.11
C LEU A 224 20.49 -3.04 4.61
N ILE A 225 19.79 -4.04 4.05
CA ILE A 225 19.79 -4.28 2.60
C ILE A 225 19.30 -3.02 1.85
N LEU A 226 18.19 -2.43 2.32
CA LEU A 226 17.66 -1.19 1.77
C LEU A 226 18.67 -0.05 1.90
N LEU A 227 19.23 0.16 3.10
CA LEU A 227 20.18 1.24 3.39
C LEU A 227 21.42 1.16 2.49
N PHE A 228 22.09 0.01 2.47
CA PHE A 228 23.29 -0.16 1.65
C PHE A 228 22.98 -0.15 0.15
N GLY A 229 21.84 -0.75 -0.25
CA GLY A 229 21.39 -0.73 -1.63
C GLY A 229 21.15 0.69 -2.15
N VAL A 230 20.44 1.52 -1.40
CA VAL A 230 20.14 2.90 -1.79
C VAL A 230 21.40 3.77 -1.84
N LEU A 231 22.42 3.50 -1.03
CA LEU A 231 23.70 4.21 -1.11
C LEU A 231 24.40 4.00 -2.47
N VAL A 232 24.16 2.87 -3.13
CA VAL A 232 24.74 2.55 -4.44
C VAL A 232 23.85 3.02 -5.60
N MET A 233 22.53 3.14 -5.39
CA MET A 233 21.55 3.58 -6.40
C MET A 233 21.82 5.02 -6.88
N PRO A 234 21.51 5.34 -8.15
CA PRO A 234 21.49 6.73 -8.61
C PRO A 234 20.31 7.52 -7.99
N GLU A 235 20.43 8.83 -7.94
CA GLU A 235 19.32 9.72 -7.58
C GLU A 235 18.35 9.85 -8.77
N SER A 236 17.12 10.24 -8.52
CA SER A 236 16.09 10.46 -9.54
C SER A 236 16.54 11.48 -10.62
N PRO A 237 16.49 11.12 -11.92
CA PRO A 237 16.78 12.07 -13.01
C PRO A 237 15.85 13.28 -12.96
N ARG A 238 14.58 13.08 -12.66
CA ARG A 238 13.58 14.14 -12.55
C ARG A 238 13.92 15.13 -11.43
N TRP A 239 14.30 14.63 -10.26
CA TRP A 239 14.72 15.48 -9.15
C TRP A 239 16.01 16.25 -9.48
N LEU A 240 16.97 15.60 -10.15
CA LEU A 240 18.23 16.25 -10.57
C LEU A 240 17.97 17.42 -11.53
N VAL A 241 17.10 17.24 -12.53
CA VAL A 241 16.69 18.32 -13.45
C VAL A 241 16.00 19.45 -12.68
N LYS A 242 15.06 19.12 -11.78
CA LYS A 242 14.38 20.10 -10.93
C LYS A 242 15.36 20.94 -10.08
N LYS A 243 16.47 20.35 -9.67
CA LYS A 243 17.56 21.04 -8.92
C LYS A 243 18.59 21.72 -9.84
N GLY A 244 18.39 21.76 -11.15
CA GLY A 244 19.28 22.38 -12.12
C GLY A 244 20.55 21.55 -12.44
N ARG A 245 20.62 20.29 -11.98
CA ARG A 245 21.77 19.37 -12.16
C ARG A 245 21.60 18.54 -13.45
N LYS A 246 21.53 19.18 -14.60
CA LYS A 246 21.27 18.54 -15.90
C LYS A 246 22.33 17.51 -16.29
N GLU A 247 23.60 17.79 -16.04
CA GLU A 247 24.70 16.88 -16.38
C GLU A 247 24.62 15.57 -15.61
N ASP A 248 24.22 15.62 -14.34
CA ASP A 248 24.07 14.44 -13.54
C ASP A 248 22.81 13.65 -13.92
N ALA A 249 21.72 14.34 -14.29
CA ALA A 249 20.54 13.70 -14.84
C ALA A 249 20.86 12.96 -16.14
N ASN A 250 21.63 13.59 -17.04
CA ASN A 250 22.09 12.97 -18.29
C ASN A 250 22.93 11.71 -18.04
N LYS A 251 23.83 11.74 -17.04
CA LYS A 251 24.63 10.56 -16.64
C LYS A 251 23.72 9.41 -16.15
N VAL A 252 22.73 9.72 -15.33
CA VAL A 252 21.81 8.71 -14.81
C VAL A 252 20.96 8.11 -15.95
N LEU A 253 20.44 8.93 -16.86
CA LEU A 253 19.69 8.45 -18.02
C LEU A 253 20.58 7.60 -18.94
N SER A 254 21.81 8.02 -19.23
CA SER A 254 22.79 7.24 -19.98
C SER A 254 23.05 5.85 -19.34
N GLN A 255 23.11 5.77 -18.01
CA GLN A 255 23.25 4.51 -17.29
C GLN A 255 22.00 3.62 -17.37
N LEU A 256 20.80 4.22 -17.23
CA LEU A 256 19.52 3.49 -17.27
C LEU A 256 19.23 2.93 -18.68
N TYR A 257 19.55 3.71 -19.72
CA TYR A 257 19.33 3.28 -21.12
C TYR A 257 20.50 2.46 -21.69
N ASP A 258 21.63 2.39 -20.97
CA ASP A 258 22.90 1.78 -21.43
C ASP A 258 23.34 2.35 -22.79
N ARG A 259 23.30 3.66 -22.91
CA ARG A 259 23.63 4.41 -24.13
C ARG A 259 24.67 5.50 -23.83
N PRO A 260 25.44 5.97 -24.84
CA PRO A 260 26.29 7.15 -24.68
C PRO A 260 25.50 8.39 -24.23
N LEU A 261 26.20 9.35 -23.62
CA LEU A 261 25.58 10.62 -23.16
C LEU A 261 24.93 11.43 -24.28
N ASP A 262 25.47 11.33 -25.49
CA ASP A 262 25.03 12.08 -26.68
C ASP A 262 24.04 11.29 -27.56
N ASP A 263 23.61 10.12 -27.11
CA ASP A 263 22.63 9.30 -27.83
C ASP A 263 21.28 10.02 -27.95
N ALA A 264 20.65 9.87 -29.13
CA ALA A 264 19.41 10.58 -29.43
C ALA A 264 18.26 10.23 -28.47
N GLU A 265 18.14 8.95 -28.05
CA GLU A 265 17.12 8.48 -27.11
C GLU A 265 17.33 9.10 -25.73
N VAL A 266 18.58 9.17 -25.25
CA VAL A 266 18.92 9.79 -23.95
C VAL A 266 18.64 11.28 -23.95
N GLN A 267 19.03 11.97 -25.04
CA GLN A 267 18.79 13.41 -25.19
C GLN A 267 17.31 13.75 -25.35
N GLN A 268 16.56 12.92 -26.06
CA GLN A 268 15.11 13.08 -26.18
C GLN A 268 14.42 12.97 -24.82
N GLU A 269 14.75 11.94 -24.04
CA GLU A 269 14.16 11.77 -22.69
C GLU A 269 14.55 12.92 -21.76
N LEU A 270 15.82 13.37 -21.78
CA LEU A 270 16.27 14.52 -21.00
C LEU A 270 15.51 15.80 -21.38
N ASN A 271 15.32 16.05 -22.67
CA ASN A 271 14.58 17.22 -23.15
C ASN A 271 13.10 17.13 -22.74
N THR A 272 12.47 15.97 -22.88
CA THR A 272 11.09 15.73 -22.44
C THR A 272 10.92 16.01 -20.93
N LEU A 273 11.86 15.54 -20.11
CA LEU A 273 11.86 15.83 -18.66
C LEU A 273 12.03 17.33 -18.39
N MET A 274 12.95 18.01 -19.10
CA MET A 274 13.17 19.44 -18.94
C MET A 274 11.94 20.26 -19.34
N ASP A 275 11.31 19.94 -20.47
CA ASP A 275 10.11 20.61 -20.96
C ASP A 275 8.92 20.39 -20.02
N THR A 276 8.76 19.17 -19.50
CA THR A 276 7.72 18.85 -18.51
C THR A 276 7.91 19.68 -17.24
N ILE A 277 9.14 19.75 -16.69
CA ILE A 277 9.42 20.51 -15.47
C ILE A 277 9.26 22.02 -15.74
N ARG A 278 9.69 22.50 -16.91
CA ARG A 278 9.52 23.90 -17.30
C ARG A 278 8.04 24.28 -17.33
N LYS A 279 7.22 23.54 -18.06
CA LYS A 279 5.78 23.79 -18.17
C LYS A 279 5.06 23.71 -16.81
N THR A 280 5.42 22.74 -15.96
CA THR A 280 4.70 22.50 -14.71
C THR A 280 5.15 23.32 -13.52
N GLU A 281 6.42 23.73 -13.47
CA GLU A 281 6.99 24.38 -12.28
C GLU A 281 7.56 25.79 -12.54
N MET A 282 8.20 26.01 -13.68
CA MET A 282 8.78 27.33 -13.98
C MET A 282 7.72 28.32 -14.49
N ASP A 283 6.85 27.89 -15.38
CA ASP A 283 5.84 28.76 -15.97
C ASP A 283 4.68 29.05 -15.01
N LEU A 284 4.32 28.10 -14.15
CA LEU A 284 3.23 28.21 -13.18
C LEU A 284 3.67 28.63 -11.77
N GLY A 285 4.99 28.81 -11.56
CA GLY A 285 5.57 29.15 -10.26
C GLY A 285 5.54 27.99 -9.24
N PRO A 286 5.97 28.23 -7.98
CA PRO A 286 6.05 27.19 -6.98
C PRO A 286 4.67 26.63 -6.61
N PHE A 287 4.60 25.31 -6.41
CA PHE A 287 3.38 24.62 -6.00
C PHE A 287 2.85 25.16 -4.66
N LYS A 288 1.54 25.36 -4.58
CA LYS A 288 0.85 25.78 -3.36
C LYS A 288 -0.16 24.70 -2.95
N LEU A 289 -0.17 24.32 -1.68
CA LEU A 289 -1.12 23.32 -1.16
C LEU A 289 -2.60 23.68 -1.43
N LYS A 290 -2.92 24.97 -1.57
CA LYS A 290 -4.26 25.43 -1.94
C LYS A 290 -4.71 24.90 -3.31
N GLU A 291 -3.77 24.57 -4.21
CA GLU A 291 -4.10 24.01 -5.53
C GLU A 291 -4.75 22.63 -5.43
N LEU A 292 -4.42 21.85 -4.39
CA LEU A 292 -5.05 20.55 -4.14
C LEU A 292 -6.54 20.65 -3.76
N VAL A 293 -6.91 21.72 -3.07
CA VAL A 293 -8.28 21.90 -2.57
C VAL A 293 -9.14 22.80 -3.48
N THR A 294 -8.63 23.15 -4.66
CA THR A 294 -9.39 23.94 -5.63
C THR A 294 -10.00 23.05 -6.71
N ASN A 295 -11.30 23.27 -7.01
CA ASN A 295 -12.01 22.63 -8.11
C ASN A 295 -12.04 23.57 -9.32
N GLY A 296 -10.89 23.72 -10.00
CA GLY A 296 -10.82 24.35 -11.31
C GLY A 296 -11.10 23.37 -12.45
N PRO A 297 -10.76 23.70 -13.71
CA PRO A 297 -10.94 22.82 -14.87
C PRO A 297 -10.34 21.41 -14.69
N HIS A 298 -9.25 21.30 -13.93
CA HIS A 298 -8.58 20.02 -13.65
C HIS A 298 -9.22 19.21 -12.51
N GLN A 299 -10.21 19.75 -11.79
CA GLN A 299 -10.90 19.09 -10.68
C GLN A 299 -9.94 18.49 -9.62
N ASN A 300 -8.89 19.21 -9.24
CA ASN A 300 -7.83 18.70 -8.37
C ASN A 300 -8.36 18.17 -7.02
N PHE A 301 -9.30 18.88 -6.40
CA PHE A 301 -9.89 18.44 -5.13
C PHE A 301 -10.64 17.11 -5.29
N TYR A 302 -11.42 16.94 -6.36
CA TYR A 302 -12.13 15.70 -6.61
C TYR A 302 -11.15 14.54 -6.82
N ARG A 303 -10.10 14.71 -7.62
CA ARG A 303 -9.06 13.70 -7.83
C ARG A 303 -8.31 13.36 -6.54
N LEU A 304 -8.00 14.36 -5.71
CA LEU A 304 -7.43 14.14 -4.38
C LEU A 304 -8.35 13.29 -3.51
N MET A 305 -9.65 13.62 -3.47
CA MET A 305 -10.63 12.86 -2.70
C MET A 305 -10.77 11.41 -3.17
N LEU A 306 -10.66 11.15 -4.48
CA LEU A 306 -10.62 9.78 -5.00
C LEU A 306 -9.36 9.03 -4.55
N GLY A 307 -8.20 9.68 -4.58
CA GLY A 307 -6.95 9.10 -4.08
C GLY A 307 -7.00 8.79 -2.59
N CYS A 308 -7.40 9.75 -1.76
CA CYS A 308 -7.56 9.53 -0.32
C CYS A 308 -8.66 8.51 -0.02
N GLY A 309 -9.77 8.55 -0.76
CA GLY A 309 -10.88 7.61 -0.62
C GLY A 309 -10.49 6.17 -0.94
N SER A 310 -9.68 5.93 -1.97
CA SER A 310 -9.18 4.59 -2.29
C SER A 310 -8.31 4.03 -1.16
N GLN A 311 -7.45 4.84 -0.57
CA GLN A 311 -6.60 4.47 0.55
C GLN A 311 -7.41 4.24 1.85
N CYS A 312 -8.42 5.08 2.08
CA CYS A 312 -9.35 4.89 3.19
C CYS A 312 -10.11 3.56 3.05
N MET A 313 -10.76 3.33 1.91
CA MET A 313 -11.51 2.10 1.67
C MET A 313 -10.63 0.86 1.78
N GLN A 314 -9.36 0.94 1.32
CA GLN A 314 -8.40 -0.16 1.43
C GLN A 314 -8.27 -0.66 2.87
N GLN A 315 -8.09 0.22 3.82
CA GLN A 315 -7.90 -0.17 5.22
C GLN A 315 -9.19 -0.74 5.83
N TRP A 316 -10.34 -0.17 5.47
CA TRP A 316 -11.64 -0.62 5.93
C TRP A 316 -12.20 -1.86 5.20
N THR A 317 -11.45 -2.45 4.25
CA THR A 317 -11.79 -3.78 3.71
C THR A 317 -11.65 -4.90 4.75
N GLY A 318 -10.93 -4.67 5.85
CA GLY A 318 -10.73 -5.64 6.92
C GLY A 318 -9.45 -6.48 6.81
N ILE A 319 -8.54 -6.17 5.86
CA ILE A 319 -7.27 -6.91 5.70
C ILE A 319 -6.43 -6.89 6.97
N ASN A 320 -6.43 -5.76 7.70
CA ASN A 320 -5.61 -5.61 8.90
C ASN A 320 -5.99 -6.59 10.01
N ASN A 321 -7.25 -7.01 10.07
CA ASN A 321 -7.67 -8.07 10.99
C ASN A 321 -7.01 -9.41 10.67
N LEU A 322 -6.84 -9.69 9.38
CA LEU A 322 -6.27 -10.95 8.90
C LEU A 322 -4.75 -10.92 8.76
N THR A 323 -4.10 -9.75 8.92
CA THR A 323 -2.63 -9.62 8.88
C THR A 323 -2.03 -9.34 10.25
N TYR A 324 -2.48 -8.31 10.95
CA TYR A 324 -1.95 -7.95 12.28
C TYR A 324 -2.46 -8.87 13.41
N TYR A 325 -3.63 -9.48 13.24
CA TYR A 325 -4.30 -10.30 14.24
C TYR A 325 -4.68 -11.69 13.73
N ALA A 326 -3.94 -12.20 12.73
CA ALA A 326 -4.21 -13.51 12.14
C ALA A 326 -4.26 -14.62 13.21
N SER A 327 -3.34 -14.63 14.16
CA SER A 327 -3.32 -15.62 15.24
C SER A 327 -4.59 -15.56 16.08
N THR A 328 -5.07 -14.36 16.42
CA THR A 328 -6.33 -14.17 17.16
C THR A 328 -7.53 -14.67 16.35
N VAL A 329 -7.58 -14.35 15.06
CA VAL A 329 -8.67 -14.78 14.16
C VAL A 329 -8.70 -16.31 14.02
N PHE A 330 -7.54 -16.95 13.77
CA PHE A 330 -7.50 -18.40 13.66
C PHE A 330 -7.79 -19.11 15.00
N LYS A 331 -7.41 -18.52 16.14
CA LYS A 331 -7.80 -19.06 17.47
C LYS A 331 -9.30 -18.97 17.76
N MET A 332 -10.06 -18.13 17.07
CA MET A 332 -11.53 -18.12 17.20
C MET A 332 -12.19 -19.38 16.62
N VAL A 333 -11.53 -20.06 15.69
CA VAL A 333 -12.08 -21.20 14.94
C VAL A 333 -11.29 -22.50 15.19
N GLN A 334 -10.02 -22.40 15.58
CA GLN A 334 -9.15 -23.53 15.90
C GLN A 334 -8.56 -23.36 17.30
N THR A 335 -8.89 -24.24 18.21
CA THR A 335 -8.49 -24.14 19.62
C THR A 335 -7.05 -24.59 19.89
N GLU A 336 -6.52 -25.54 19.10
CA GLU A 336 -5.15 -26.02 19.27
C GLU A 336 -4.12 -24.98 18.81
N ASP A 337 -3.11 -24.74 19.62
CA ASP A 337 -2.17 -23.63 19.42
C ASP A 337 -1.25 -23.84 18.20
N VAL A 338 -0.63 -25.02 18.05
CA VAL A 338 0.30 -25.28 16.93
C VAL A 338 -0.41 -25.34 15.58
N PRO A 339 -1.55 -26.07 15.41
CA PRO A 339 -2.31 -26.02 14.16
C PRO A 339 -2.78 -24.62 13.79
N SER A 340 -3.29 -23.84 14.75
CA SER A 340 -3.72 -22.44 14.52
C SER A 340 -2.58 -21.58 13.97
N ARG A 341 -1.37 -21.66 14.52
CA ARG A 341 -0.18 -20.95 14.04
C ARG A 341 0.26 -21.42 12.65
N LEU A 342 0.16 -22.73 12.36
CA LEU A 342 0.46 -23.26 11.04
C LEU A 342 -0.53 -22.74 9.99
N LEU A 343 -1.82 -22.59 10.34
CA LEU A 343 -2.81 -21.97 9.48
C LEU A 343 -2.46 -20.50 9.19
N VAL A 344 -1.98 -19.74 10.17
CA VAL A 344 -1.46 -18.37 9.93
C VAL A 344 -0.33 -18.39 8.91
N CYS A 345 0.65 -19.27 9.05
CA CYS A 345 1.76 -19.39 8.10
C CYS A 345 1.27 -19.73 6.68
N GLY A 346 0.33 -20.67 6.57
CA GLY A 346 -0.27 -21.05 5.29
C GLY A 346 -1.03 -19.91 4.64
N SER A 347 -1.75 -19.10 5.41
CA SER A 347 -2.46 -17.93 4.89
C SER A 347 -1.49 -16.89 4.30
N GLY A 348 -0.33 -16.68 4.93
CA GLY A 348 0.74 -15.83 4.41
C GLY A 348 1.29 -16.32 3.06
N VAL A 349 1.46 -17.64 2.90
CA VAL A 349 1.87 -18.22 1.60
C VAL A 349 0.83 -17.95 0.53
N LEU A 350 -0.45 -18.18 0.81
CA LEU A 350 -1.51 -17.91 -0.15
C LEU A 350 -1.61 -16.42 -0.49
N TYR A 351 -1.44 -15.55 0.51
CA TYR A 351 -1.42 -14.10 0.29
C TYR A 351 -0.32 -13.71 -0.69
N PHE A 352 0.90 -14.20 -0.48
CA PHE A 352 2.02 -13.95 -1.40
C PHE A 352 1.76 -14.48 -2.81
N LEU A 353 1.28 -15.72 -2.95
CA LEU A 353 0.98 -16.31 -4.25
C LEU A 353 -0.13 -15.56 -4.98
N ALA A 354 -1.19 -15.19 -4.29
CA ALA A 354 -2.28 -14.40 -4.86
C ALA A 354 -1.82 -13.01 -5.31
N ALA A 355 -0.96 -12.35 -4.53
CA ALA A 355 -0.37 -11.06 -4.89
C ALA A 355 0.57 -11.16 -6.10
N ALA A 356 1.36 -12.23 -6.20
CA ALA A 356 2.19 -12.49 -7.37
C ALA A 356 1.35 -12.77 -8.63
N CYS A 357 0.24 -13.49 -8.50
CA CYS A 357 -0.69 -13.73 -9.60
C CYS A 357 -1.41 -12.45 -10.06
N ALA A 358 -1.67 -11.50 -9.15
CA ALA A 358 -2.36 -10.24 -9.47
C ALA A 358 -1.67 -9.44 -10.58
N ILE A 359 -0.34 -9.57 -10.70
CA ILE A 359 0.48 -8.91 -11.73
C ILE A 359 -0.05 -9.17 -13.15
N PHE A 360 -0.55 -10.38 -13.41
CA PHE A 360 -1.02 -10.78 -14.74
C PHE A 360 -2.45 -10.30 -15.06
N PHE A 361 -3.27 -10.04 -14.05
CA PHE A 361 -4.70 -9.77 -14.24
C PHE A 361 -5.04 -8.28 -14.36
N ILE A 362 -4.20 -7.40 -13.83
CA ILE A 362 -4.52 -5.97 -13.71
C ILE A 362 -4.76 -5.26 -15.05
N ASP A 363 -3.91 -5.56 -16.05
CA ASP A 363 -4.01 -4.92 -17.36
C ASP A 363 -5.10 -5.57 -18.25
N ILE A 364 -5.61 -6.74 -17.82
CA ILE A 364 -6.67 -7.45 -18.52
C ILE A 364 -8.05 -6.98 -18.06
N ALA A 365 -8.29 -6.89 -16.75
CA ALA A 365 -9.63 -6.63 -16.20
C ALA A 365 -9.96 -5.13 -16.02
N GLY A 366 -8.95 -4.28 -15.80
CA GLY A 366 -9.13 -2.84 -15.51
C GLY A 366 -9.30 -2.56 -14.01
N ARG A 367 -8.96 -1.32 -13.62
CA ARG A 367 -8.83 -0.94 -12.20
C ARG A 367 -10.19 -0.90 -11.51
N ARG A 368 -11.15 -0.23 -12.12
CA ARG A 368 -12.50 -0.04 -11.58
C ARG A 368 -13.25 -1.37 -11.40
N MET A 369 -13.21 -2.23 -12.42
CA MET A 369 -13.91 -3.51 -12.38
C MET A 369 -13.31 -4.45 -11.33
N LEU A 370 -11.98 -4.50 -11.22
CA LEU A 370 -11.31 -5.29 -10.18
C LEU A 370 -11.70 -4.82 -8.78
N MET A 371 -11.69 -3.51 -8.50
CA MET A 371 -12.12 -2.99 -7.19
C MET A 371 -13.55 -3.42 -6.83
N ILE A 372 -14.49 -3.35 -7.78
CA ILE A 372 -15.90 -3.70 -7.54
C ILE A 372 -16.06 -5.21 -7.28
N TRP A 373 -15.56 -6.06 -8.20
CA TRP A 373 -15.73 -7.51 -8.08
C TRP A 373 -14.97 -8.10 -6.90
N CYS A 374 -13.80 -7.57 -6.61
CA CYS A 374 -13.02 -8.02 -5.47
C CYS A 374 -13.65 -7.58 -4.13
N ALA A 375 -14.25 -6.39 -4.05
CA ALA A 375 -15.05 -5.99 -2.88
C ALA A 375 -16.25 -6.94 -2.67
N CYS A 376 -16.91 -7.35 -3.74
CA CYS A 376 -17.97 -8.37 -3.68
C CYS A 376 -17.46 -9.70 -3.13
N GLY A 377 -16.31 -10.18 -3.63
CA GLY A 377 -15.68 -11.41 -3.14
C GLY A 377 -15.31 -11.34 -1.66
N MET A 378 -14.71 -10.23 -1.22
CA MET A 378 -14.37 -10.01 0.20
C MET A 378 -15.61 -9.93 1.09
N MET A 379 -16.67 -9.27 0.63
CA MET A 379 -17.96 -9.22 1.32
C MET A 379 -18.54 -10.63 1.54
N ILE A 380 -18.54 -11.46 0.50
CA ILE A 380 -19.05 -12.86 0.59
C ILE A 380 -18.20 -13.65 1.59
N CYS A 381 -16.88 -13.55 1.53
CA CYS A 381 -16.01 -14.23 2.47
C CYS A 381 -16.32 -13.82 3.92
N PHE A 382 -16.41 -12.53 4.20
CA PHE A 382 -16.70 -12.06 5.55
C PHE A 382 -18.09 -12.41 6.04
N ALA A 383 -19.10 -12.42 5.17
CA ALA A 383 -20.44 -12.86 5.56
C ALA A 383 -20.45 -14.32 6.02
N ILE A 384 -19.70 -15.19 5.33
CA ILE A 384 -19.59 -16.61 5.67
C ILE A 384 -18.76 -16.79 6.94
N ILE A 385 -17.58 -16.11 7.04
CA ILE A 385 -16.74 -16.16 8.23
C ILE A 385 -17.54 -15.73 9.47
N ALA A 386 -18.28 -14.62 9.39
CA ALA A 386 -19.10 -14.12 10.48
C ALA A 386 -20.13 -15.15 10.96
N GLY A 387 -20.87 -15.77 10.04
CA GLY A 387 -21.83 -16.82 10.38
C GLY A 387 -21.20 -18.05 11.00
N MET A 388 -20.08 -18.51 10.44
CA MET A 388 -19.37 -19.71 10.94
C MET A 388 -18.74 -19.47 12.32
N VAL A 389 -18.09 -18.32 12.54
CA VAL A 389 -17.52 -17.97 13.85
C VAL A 389 -18.61 -17.90 14.94
N GLN A 390 -19.79 -17.36 14.62
CA GLN A 390 -20.91 -17.35 15.57
C GLN A 390 -21.39 -18.77 15.92
N MET A 391 -21.47 -19.66 14.93
CA MET A 391 -21.86 -21.06 15.18
C MET A 391 -20.80 -21.84 15.96
N VAL A 392 -19.52 -21.49 15.84
CA VAL A 392 -18.44 -22.10 16.64
C VAL A 392 -18.50 -21.62 18.10
N LYS A 393 -18.73 -20.31 18.34
CA LYS A 393 -18.73 -19.74 19.68
C LYS A 393 -20.03 -19.93 20.46
N HIS A 394 -21.15 -19.97 19.74
CA HIS A 394 -22.48 -20.17 20.31
C HIS A 394 -23.16 -21.37 19.65
N PRO A 395 -22.67 -22.59 19.89
CA PRO A 395 -23.27 -23.80 19.30
C PRO A 395 -24.71 -23.96 19.77
N GLU A 396 -25.58 -24.44 18.87
CA GLU A 396 -26.95 -24.81 19.23
C GLU A 396 -26.94 -25.90 20.30
N GLU A 397 -27.97 -25.97 21.19
CA GLU A 397 -28.05 -26.92 22.29
C GLU A 397 -27.87 -28.41 21.89
N ASN A 398 -28.14 -28.74 20.63
CA ASN A 398 -28.00 -30.08 20.07
C ASN A 398 -26.86 -30.20 19.04
N ALA A 399 -25.99 -29.20 18.92
CA ALA A 399 -24.88 -29.26 17.96
C ALA A 399 -23.88 -30.35 18.40
N SER A 400 -23.55 -31.24 17.46
CA SER A 400 -22.49 -32.22 17.71
C SER A 400 -21.12 -31.55 17.62
N GLU A 401 -20.14 -32.11 18.33
CA GLU A 401 -18.75 -31.66 18.28
C GLU A 401 -18.21 -31.65 16.83
N ASP A 402 -18.57 -32.67 16.04
CA ASP A 402 -18.27 -32.75 14.61
C ASP A 402 -18.86 -31.59 13.80
N SER A 403 -20.05 -31.12 14.14
CA SER A 403 -20.67 -29.96 13.48
C SER A 403 -19.89 -28.68 13.78
N THR A 404 -19.54 -28.44 15.03
CA THR A 404 -18.76 -27.26 15.44
C THR A 404 -17.38 -27.25 14.79
N GLN A 405 -16.72 -28.40 14.72
CA GLN A 405 -15.44 -28.53 14.03
C GLN A 405 -15.57 -28.28 12.52
N THR A 406 -16.69 -28.70 11.92
CA THR A 406 -16.96 -28.44 10.50
C THR A 406 -17.15 -26.95 10.24
N TYR A 407 -17.87 -26.22 11.09
CA TYR A 407 -18.03 -24.77 10.99
C TYR A 407 -16.68 -24.05 11.10
N GLY A 408 -15.79 -24.47 12.01
CA GLY A 408 -14.43 -23.97 12.11
C GLY A 408 -13.65 -24.12 10.80
N LYS A 409 -13.65 -25.34 10.22
CA LYS A 409 -12.95 -25.60 8.94
C LYS A 409 -13.49 -24.79 7.76
N VAL A 410 -14.81 -24.54 7.74
CA VAL A 410 -15.41 -23.67 6.70
C VAL A 410 -14.93 -22.23 6.91
N ALA A 411 -14.93 -21.71 8.14
CA ALA A 411 -14.41 -20.38 8.42
C ALA A 411 -12.93 -20.24 8.01
N GLU A 412 -12.08 -21.20 8.34
CA GLU A 412 -10.68 -21.26 7.94
C GLU A 412 -10.53 -21.18 6.42
N ALA A 413 -11.30 -21.96 5.66
CA ALA A 413 -11.27 -21.95 4.21
C ALA A 413 -11.61 -20.56 3.63
N PHE A 414 -12.62 -19.87 4.19
CA PHE A 414 -13.01 -18.54 3.73
C PHE A 414 -12.05 -17.43 4.19
N ILE A 415 -11.36 -17.58 5.32
CA ILE A 415 -10.24 -16.71 5.71
C ILE A 415 -9.12 -16.79 4.64
N TYR A 416 -8.77 -18.00 4.21
CA TYR A 416 -7.81 -18.19 3.11
C TYR A 416 -8.31 -17.57 1.80
N LEU A 417 -9.54 -17.88 1.40
CA LEU A 417 -10.12 -17.36 0.16
C LEU A 417 -10.19 -15.83 0.10
N TYR A 418 -10.31 -15.15 1.23
CA TYR A 418 -10.32 -13.69 1.29
C TYR A 418 -9.07 -13.04 0.71
N PHE A 419 -7.89 -13.65 0.86
CA PHE A 419 -6.64 -13.08 0.35
C PHE A 419 -6.60 -13.01 -1.19
N ILE A 420 -7.37 -13.82 -1.91
CA ILE A 420 -7.41 -13.81 -3.37
C ILE A 420 -8.03 -12.51 -3.90
N PRO A 421 -9.30 -12.18 -3.64
CA PRO A 421 -9.89 -10.93 -4.10
C PRO A 421 -9.17 -9.70 -3.52
N TRP A 422 -8.67 -9.76 -2.28
CA TRP A 422 -7.86 -8.69 -1.71
C TRP A 422 -6.64 -8.39 -2.59
N SER A 423 -5.84 -9.39 -2.89
CA SER A 423 -4.60 -9.24 -3.66
C SER A 423 -4.85 -8.77 -5.08
N LEU A 424 -5.91 -9.27 -5.72
CA LEU A 424 -6.25 -8.92 -7.11
C LEU A 424 -6.77 -7.48 -7.26
N GLY A 425 -7.58 -7.00 -6.31
CA GLY A 425 -8.36 -5.78 -6.50
C GLY A 425 -7.96 -4.60 -5.61
N TRP A 426 -7.33 -4.81 -4.46
CA TRP A 426 -7.13 -3.75 -3.49
C TRP A 426 -5.69 -3.56 -3.04
N LEU A 427 -4.82 -4.57 -3.14
CA LEU A 427 -3.43 -4.46 -2.68
C LEU A 427 -2.63 -3.43 -3.49
N GLY A 428 -2.46 -3.63 -4.79
CA GLY A 428 -1.65 -2.76 -5.64
C GLY A 428 -2.42 -1.56 -6.22
N MET A 429 -3.76 -1.72 -6.41
CA MET A 429 -4.60 -0.70 -7.04
C MET A 429 -4.57 0.63 -6.29
N THR A 430 -4.70 0.60 -4.98
CA THR A 430 -4.82 1.79 -4.16
C THR A 430 -3.54 2.60 -4.10
N TRP A 431 -2.39 1.98 -4.32
CA TRP A 431 -1.10 2.66 -4.46
C TRP A 431 -0.90 3.25 -5.86
N LEU A 432 -1.38 2.57 -6.88
CA LEU A 432 -1.26 3.00 -8.27
C LEU A 432 -2.28 4.09 -8.63
N TYR A 433 -3.52 3.94 -8.19
CA TYR A 433 -4.64 4.78 -8.59
C TYR A 433 -4.44 6.29 -8.31
N PRO A 434 -3.96 6.72 -7.12
CA PRO A 434 -3.70 8.15 -6.88
C PRO A 434 -2.65 8.74 -7.82
N ALA A 435 -1.69 7.94 -8.29
CA ALA A 435 -0.69 8.38 -9.24
C ALA A 435 -1.22 8.48 -10.68
N GLU A 436 -2.17 7.61 -11.05
CA GLU A 436 -2.79 7.60 -12.39
C GLU A 436 -3.83 8.71 -12.60
N ILE A 437 -4.56 9.10 -11.55
CA ILE A 437 -5.64 10.09 -11.69
C ILE A 437 -5.19 11.55 -11.50
N ASN A 438 -4.07 11.80 -10.80
CA ASN A 438 -3.65 13.16 -10.49
C ASN A 438 -2.76 13.77 -11.59
N PRO A 439 -2.98 15.07 -11.96
CA PRO A 439 -2.12 15.77 -12.90
C PRO A 439 -0.66 15.78 -12.46
N ILE A 440 0.26 15.86 -13.41
CA ILE A 440 1.71 15.82 -13.16
C ILE A 440 2.14 16.80 -12.06
N ARG A 441 1.57 18.03 -12.06
CA ARG A 441 1.90 19.09 -11.10
C ARG A 441 1.49 18.75 -9.65
N THR A 442 0.31 18.17 -9.47
CA THR A 442 -0.26 17.88 -8.14
C THR A 442 -0.03 16.44 -7.70
N ARG A 443 0.48 15.57 -8.59
CA ARG A 443 0.61 14.12 -8.35
C ARG A 443 1.40 13.79 -7.09
N ALA A 444 2.62 14.29 -6.95
CA ALA A 444 3.47 13.97 -5.82
C ALA A 444 2.84 14.38 -4.46
N PRO A 445 2.36 15.63 -4.27
CA PRO A 445 1.71 16.00 -3.04
C PRO A 445 0.35 15.30 -2.82
N ALA A 446 -0.42 15.02 -3.87
CA ALA A 446 -1.69 14.30 -3.76
C ALA A 446 -1.46 12.83 -3.36
N THR A 447 -0.47 12.16 -3.95
CA THR A 447 -0.10 10.78 -3.57
C THR A 447 0.43 10.73 -2.14
N ALA A 448 1.27 11.68 -1.72
CA ALA A 448 1.76 11.75 -0.34
C ALA A 448 0.61 11.94 0.67
N LEU A 449 -0.37 12.81 0.36
CA LEU A 449 -1.53 13.00 1.22
C LEU A 449 -2.45 11.76 1.24
N SER A 450 -2.57 11.05 0.12
CA SER A 450 -3.26 9.76 0.06
C SER A 450 -2.56 8.72 0.94
N THR A 451 -1.22 8.69 0.93
CA THR A 451 -0.42 7.82 1.82
C THR A 451 -0.61 8.19 3.30
N CYS A 452 -0.68 9.50 3.63
CA CYS A 452 -1.03 9.92 4.99
C CYS A 452 -2.43 9.42 5.40
N THR A 453 -3.39 9.46 4.48
CA THR A 453 -4.74 8.91 4.73
C THR A 453 -4.70 7.39 4.95
N ASN A 454 -3.88 6.67 4.19
CA ASN A 454 -3.65 5.24 4.39
C ASN A 454 -3.21 4.93 5.83
N TRP A 455 -2.16 5.60 6.30
CA TRP A 455 -1.62 5.37 7.63
C TRP A 455 -2.58 5.75 8.74
N LEU A 456 -3.32 6.87 8.59
CA LEU A 456 -4.34 7.29 9.55
C LEU A 456 -5.48 6.27 9.66
N MET A 457 -5.94 5.75 8.53
CA MET A 457 -7.02 4.74 8.51
C MET A 457 -6.51 3.38 8.98
N ASN A 458 -5.28 3.02 8.66
CA ASN A 458 -4.62 1.81 9.17
C ASN A 458 -4.54 1.87 10.70
N PHE A 459 -4.01 2.97 11.26
CA PHE A 459 -4.00 3.22 12.70
C PHE A 459 -5.39 2.99 13.31
N THR A 460 -6.42 3.58 12.70
CA THR A 460 -7.79 3.49 13.22
C THR A 460 -8.28 2.04 13.24
N VAL A 461 -8.13 1.31 12.13
CA VAL A 461 -8.61 -0.08 12.01
C VAL A 461 -7.83 -1.00 12.94
N VAL A 462 -6.51 -0.90 12.99
CA VAL A 462 -5.66 -1.74 13.86
C VAL A 462 -5.98 -1.49 15.34
N MET A 463 -6.23 -0.22 15.72
CA MET A 463 -6.57 0.13 17.10
C MET A 463 -7.91 -0.43 17.55
N ILE A 464 -8.93 -0.40 16.71
CA ILE A 464 -10.29 -0.86 17.07
C ILE A 464 -10.45 -2.38 16.99
N SER A 465 -9.56 -3.08 16.30
CA SER A 465 -9.72 -4.53 16.01
C SER A 465 -9.72 -5.41 17.26
N PRO A 466 -8.77 -5.29 18.23
CA PRO A 466 -8.79 -6.15 19.43
C PRO A 466 -10.06 -5.95 20.29
N PRO A 467 -10.49 -4.72 20.63
CA PRO A 467 -11.76 -4.54 21.37
C PRO A 467 -12.98 -4.98 20.55
N ALA A 468 -12.93 -4.90 19.21
CA ALA A 468 -14.01 -5.42 18.39
C ALA A 468 -14.07 -6.97 18.44
N PHE A 469 -12.93 -7.65 18.40
CA PHE A 469 -12.90 -9.12 18.57
C PHE A 469 -13.41 -9.56 19.94
N GLU A 470 -13.08 -8.82 21.00
CA GLU A 470 -13.52 -9.11 22.35
C GLU A 470 -15.04 -8.89 22.53
N ASN A 471 -15.59 -7.76 22.04
CA ASN A 471 -16.96 -7.35 22.32
C ASN A 471 -17.98 -7.77 21.25
N LEU A 472 -17.55 -7.88 19.98
CA LEU A 472 -18.43 -8.17 18.84
C LEU A 472 -18.22 -9.59 18.29
N GLU A 473 -17.12 -10.24 18.64
CA GLU A 473 -16.78 -11.60 18.17
C GLU A 473 -16.94 -11.75 16.63
N GLY A 474 -17.79 -12.69 16.17
CA GLY A 474 -18.08 -12.91 14.75
C GLY A 474 -18.72 -11.70 14.05
N HIS A 475 -19.41 -10.83 14.78
CA HIS A 475 -20.00 -9.61 14.18
C HIS A 475 -18.94 -8.58 13.74
N THR A 476 -17.70 -8.68 14.22
CA THR A 476 -16.59 -7.89 13.67
C THR A 476 -16.44 -8.12 12.17
N PHE A 477 -16.54 -9.35 11.71
CA PHE A 477 -16.47 -9.67 10.28
C PHE A 477 -17.71 -9.18 9.52
N THR A 478 -18.89 -9.18 10.15
CA THR A 478 -20.12 -8.58 9.57
C THR A 478 -19.91 -7.08 9.31
N MET A 479 -19.30 -6.37 10.23
CA MET A 479 -19.01 -4.93 10.08
C MET A 479 -18.12 -4.68 8.85
N PHE A 480 -17.01 -5.40 8.69
CA PHE A 480 -16.12 -5.24 7.54
C PHE A 480 -16.77 -5.73 6.23
N GLY A 481 -17.62 -6.77 6.30
CA GLY A 481 -18.44 -7.20 5.16
C GLY A 481 -19.38 -6.10 4.68
N ALA A 482 -20.04 -5.38 5.61
CA ALA A 482 -20.90 -4.25 5.29
C ALA A 482 -20.14 -3.08 4.65
N PHE A 483 -18.93 -2.77 5.08
CA PHE A 483 -18.09 -1.77 4.42
C PHE A 483 -17.74 -2.18 2.98
N ASN A 484 -17.37 -3.43 2.75
CA ASN A 484 -17.11 -3.92 1.39
C ASN A 484 -18.35 -3.82 0.48
N LEU A 485 -19.55 -4.05 1.03
CA LEU A 485 -20.82 -3.85 0.30
C LEU A 485 -21.01 -2.38 -0.11
N ILE A 486 -20.70 -1.43 0.80
CA ILE A 486 -20.82 0.02 0.55
C ILE A 486 -19.76 0.49 -0.47
N PHE A 487 -18.57 -0.11 -0.50
CA PHE A 487 -17.52 0.29 -1.42
C PHE A 487 -17.88 0.01 -2.89
N MET A 488 -18.63 -1.04 -3.19
CA MET A 488 -19.06 -1.34 -4.56
C MET A 488 -19.80 -0.17 -5.23
N PRO A 489 -20.90 0.38 -4.67
CA PRO A 489 -21.57 1.52 -5.26
C PRO A 489 -20.71 2.79 -5.26
N ILE A 490 -19.86 3.01 -4.27
CA ILE A 490 -18.95 4.16 -4.24
C ILE A 490 -17.99 4.10 -5.43
N VAL A 491 -17.34 2.95 -5.64
CA VAL A 491 -16.42 2.77 -6.77
C VAL A 491 -17.17 2.87 -8.10
N TYR A 492 -18.35 2.29 -8.18
CA TYR A 492 -19.19 2.35 -9.39
C TYR A 492 -19.55 3.79 -9.77
N VAL A 493 -19.89 4.63 -8.81
CA VAL A 493 -20.41 5.98 -9.02
C VAL A 493 -19.29 6.99 -9.26
N PHE A 494 -18.19 6.91 -8.50
CA PHE A 494 -17.22 7.99 -8.40
C PHE A 494 -15.86 7.69 -9.06
N TYR A 495 -15.47 6.42 -9.26
CA TYR A 495 -14.12 6.06 -9.68
C TYR A 495 -14.01 5.85 -11.20
N PRO A 496 -13.35 6.77 -11.95
CA PRO A 496 -13.08 6.58 -13.37
C PRO A 496 -12.19 5.37 -13.66
N GLU A 497 -12.37 4.75 -14.83
CA GLU A 497 -11.47 3.71 -15.32
C GLU A 497 -10.18 4.31 -15.88
N THR A 498 -9.04 3.82 -15.40
CA THR A 498 -7.71 4.32 -15.81
C THR A 498 -6.94 3.34 -16.70
N LYS A 499 -7.50 2.16 -16.96
CA LYS A 499 -6.88 1.10 -17.76
C LYS A 499 -6.45 1.61 -19.13
N ARG A 500 -5.18 1.41 -19.48
CA ARG A 500 -4.58 1.77 -20.78
C ARG A 500 -4.80 3.23 -21.20
N ARG A 501 -5.03 4.12 -20.24
CA ARG A 501 -5.24 5.55 -20.47
C ARG A 501 -3.97 6.33 -20.11
N GLY A 502 -3.57 7.24 -20.98
CA GLY A 502 -2.49 8.19 -20.69
C GLY A 502 -2.91 9.18 -19.59
N LEU A 503 -1.92 9.77 -18.95
CA LEU A 503 -2.17 10.77 -17.90
C LEU A 503 -2.79 12.04 -18.46
N GLU A 504 -2.35 12.42 -19.64
CA GLU A 504 -2.86 13.56 -20.41
C GLU A 504 -4.31 13.31 -20.85
N GLU A 505 -4.63 12.07 -21.23
CA GLU A 505 -6.00 11.66 -21.56
C GLU A 505 -6.93 11.76 -20.34
N MET A 506 -6.42 11.35 -19.15
CA MET A 506 -7.19 11.53 -17.90
C MET A 506 -7.45 13.01 -17.60
N ASP A 507 -6.49 13.91 -17.89
CA ASP A 507 -6.68 15.35 -17.72
C ASP A 507 -7.79 15.89 -18.63
N LEU A 508 -7.91 15.37 -19.87
CA LEU A 508 -9.00 15.71 -20.78
C LEU A 508 -10.36 15.27 -20.24
N PHE A 509 -10.49 14.05 -19.68
CA PHE A 509 -11.77 13.58 -19.13
C PHE A 509 -12.26 14.45 -17.97
N PHE A 510 -11.37 14.86 -17.06
CA PHE A 510 -11.75 15.72 -15.96
C PHE A 510 -12.06 17.14 -16.41
N ALA A 511 -11.36 17.64 -17.42
CA ALA A 511 -11.64 18.95 -18.02
C ALA A 511 -13.00 18.96 -18.71
N ASP A 512 -13.34 17.91 -19.46
CA ASP A 512 -14.64 17.79 -20.14
C ASP A 512 -15.77 17.58 -19.14
N ALA A 513 -15.54 16.75 -18.12
CA ALA A 513 -16.51 16.58 -17.03
C ALA A 513 -16.78 17.88 -16.26
N HIS A 514 -15.79 18.78 -16.18
CA HIS A 514 -16.01 20.11 -15.61
C HIS A 514 -16.92 20.98 -16.48
N GLN A 515 -16.82 20.86 -17.83
CA GLN A 515 -17.64 21.61 -18.77
C GLN A 515 -19.07 21.04 -18.90
N GLU A 516 -19.21 19.72 -18.96
CA GLU A 516 -20.51 19.03 -19.08
C GLU A 516 -21.32 18.99 -17.76
N GLY A 517 -20.67 19.28 -16.65
CA GLY A 517 -21.25 19.17 -15.30
C GLY A 517 -20.82 17.90 -14.57
N PHE A 518 -20.77 17.99 -13.25
CA PHE A 518 -20.22 16.95 -12.39
C PHE A 518 -20.98 15.61 -12.45
N TRP A 519 -22.28 15.65 -12.69
CA TRP A 519 -23.17 14.49 -12.56
C TRP A 519 -23.89 14.11 -13.86
N LYS A 520 -23.80 12.85 -14.26
CA LYS A 520 -24.56 12.27 -15.40
C LYS A 520 -25.76 11.49 -14.87
N ALA A 521 -26.89 12.18 -14.73
CA ALA A 521 -28.10 11.63 -14.10
C ALA A 521 -28.64 10.35 -14.78
N SER A 522 -28.51 10.25 -16.12
CA SER A 522 -28.99 9.08 -16.88
C SER A 522 -28.30 7.76 -16.54
N ARG A 523 -27.11 7.78 -15.89
CA ARG A 523 -26.32 6.62 -15.56
C ARG A 523 -26.03 6.47 -14.08
N PHE A 524 -26.50 7.38 -13.23
CA PHE A 524 -26.16 7.43 -11.79
C PHE A 524 -24.65 7.39 -11.52
N GLN A 525 -23.88 8.13 -12.32
CA GLN A 525 -22.42 8.19 -12.25
C GLN A 525 -21.94 9.63 -12.41
N THR A 526 -20.71 9.91 -11.99
CA THR A 526 -20.07 11.18 -12.32
C THR A 526 -19.75 11.24 -13.82
N THR A 527 -19.73 12.42 -14.40
CA THR A 527 -19.43 12.61 -15.82
C THR A 527 -18.04 12.07 -16.18
N ALA A 528 -17.06 12.26 -15.29
CA ALA A 528 -15.71 11.71 -15.48
C ALA A 528 -15.71 10.18 -15.60
N VAL A 529 -16.50 9.48 -14.78
CA VAL A 529 -16.67 8.01 -14.87
C VAL A 529 -17.32 7.63 -16.20
N TYR A 530 -18.40 8.30 -16.56
CA TYR A 530 -19.10 8.03 -17.82
C TYR A 530 -18.15 8.17 -19.03
N LEU A 531 -17.41 9.28 -19.11
CA LEU A 531 -16.46 9.54 -20.19
C LEU A 531 -15.32 8.51 -20.22
N SER A 532 -14.78 8.13 -19.06
CA SER A 532 -13.68 7.17 -18.99
C SER A 532 -14.06 5.75 -19.48
N VAL A 533 -15.33 5.41 -19.42
CA VAL A 533 -15.85 4.09 -19.84
C VAL A 533 -16.34 4.10 -21.28
N THR A 534 -16.93 5.20 -21.74
CA THR A 534 -17.62 5.27 -23.05
C THR A 534 -16.76 5.78 -24.19
N ARG A 535 -15.74 6.61 -23.92
CA ARG A 535 -14.86 7.11 -24.98
C ARG A 535 -13.88 6.04 -25.46
N PRO A 536 -13.61 5.98 -26.78
CA PRO A 536 -12.55 5.12 -27.32
C PRO A 536 -11.19 5.51 -26.73
N TYR A 537 -10.23 4.59 -26.79
CA TYR A 537 -8.85 4.86 -26.40
C TYR A 537 -8.22 5.77 -27.45
N LEU A 538 -7.56 6.85 -27.00
CA LEU A 538 -6.84 7.77 -27.85
C LEU A 538 -5.36 7.39 -27.92
N THR A 539 -4.74 7.55 -29.07
CA THR A 539 -3.29 7.47 -29.20
C THR A 539 -2.65 8.72 -28.60
N SER A 540 -1.36 8.65 -28.24
CA SER A 540 -0.65 9.83 -27.72
C SER A 540 -0.67 10.99 -28.71
N GLU A 541 -0.58 10.70 -30.01
CA GLU A 541 -0.63 11.71 -31.08
C GLU A 541 -2.01 12.40 -31.16
N GLU A 542 -3.09 11.64 -31.00
CA GLU A 542 -4.45 12.21 -30.97
C GLU A 542 -4.69 13.08 -29.73
N VAL A 543 -4.17 12.64 -28.57
CA VAL A 543 -4.24 13.41 -27.32
C VAL A 543 -3.49 14.74 -27.49
N ASP A 544 -2.26 14.71 -28.01
CA ASP A 544 -1.44 15.91 -28.25
C ASP A 544 -2.09 16.85 -29.27
N ALA A 545 -2.72 16.31 -30.32
CA ALA A 545 -3.46 17.11 -31.30
C ALA A 545 -4.67 17.81 -30.64
N ILE A 546 -5.44 17.11 -29.80
CA ILE A 546 -6.58 17.71 -29.08
C ILE A 546 -6.11 18.81 -28.12
N ILE A 547 -5.01 18.57 -27.38
CA ILE A 547 -4.44 19.56 -26.45
C ILE A 547 -4.00 20.81 -27.22
N SER A 548 -3.23 20.65 -28.31
CA SER A 548 -2.75 21.75 -29.16
C SER A 548 -3.91 22.57 -29.75
N GLN A 549 -4.93 21.90 -30.26
CA GLN A 549 -6.13 22.55 -30.76
C GLN A 549 -6.88 23.36 -29.68
N ARG A 550 -6.91 22.87 -28.44
CA ARG A 550 -7.54 23.60 -27.32
C ARG A 550 -6.70 24.78 -26.85
N GLU A 551 -5.38 24.70 -26.89
CA GLU A 551 -4.48 25.80 -26.56
C GLU A 551 -4.62 26.93 -27.59
N ASP A 552 -4.69 26.61 -28.89
CA ASP A 552 -4.91 27.56 -29.97
C ASP A 552 -6.27 28.27 -29.86
N LEU A 553 -7.32 27.53 -29.49
CA LEU A 553 -8.66 28.08 -29.23
C LEU A 553 -8.73 28.89 -27.93
N GLY A 554 -7.93 28.54 -26.92
CA GLY A 554 -7.83 29.24 -25.64
C GLY A 554 -7.09 30.57 -25.76
N GLY A 555 -6.06 30.66 -26.60
CA GLY A 555 -5.34 31.89 -26.93
C GLY A 555 -6.19 32.95 -27.63
N ASN A 556 -7.31 32.54 -28.21
CA ASN A 556 -8.24 33.43 -28.96
C ASN A 556 -9.54 33.76 -28.19
N ARG A 557 -9.66 33.39 -26.91
CA ARG A 557 -10.85 33.62 -26.07
C ARG A 557 -10.88 35.00 -25.38
N SER A 558 -10.63 36.10 -26.14
CA SER A 558 -11.30 37.36 -25.81
C SER A 558 -12.66 37.53 -26.51
N ASN A 559 -13.07 36.60 -27.38
CA ASN A 559 -14.42 36.67 -28.01
C ASN A 559 -14.81 35.29 -28.59
N LYS A 560 -15.84 34.67 -28.03
CA LYS A 560 -16.91 33.93 -28.71
C LYS A 560 -17.22 32.46 -28.36
N PRO A 561 -18.30 31.92 -28.98
CA PRO A 561 -19.40 31.30 -28.22
C PRO A 561 -19.32 29.77 -28.21
N ALA A 562 -20.25 29.15 -27.48
CA ALA A 562 -20.41 27.69 -27.34
C ALA A 562 -20.27 26.96 -28.69
N ILE A 563 -19.32 26.02 -28.73
CA ILE A 563 -19.19 25.04 -29.83
C ILE A 563 -20.25 23.98 -29.62
N THR A 564 -21.22 23.97 -30.54
CA THR A 564 -22.22 22.91 -30.71
C THR A 564 -21.55 21.59 -31.12
N ASN A 565 -22.10 20.52 -30.60
CA ASN A 565 -21.78 19.13 -30.89
C ASN A 565 -21.65 18.82 -32.39
N ASP A 566 -20.42 18.67 -32.87
CA ASP A 566 -20.14 18.10 -34.19
C ASP A 566 -19.29 16.82 -34.12
N MET A 567 -19.29 16.11 -32.97
CA MET A 567 -18.64 14.81 -32.87
C MET A 567 -19.62 13.61 -32.95
N ASP A 568 -20.88 13.86 -33.32
CA ASP A 568 -21.87 12.79 -33.60
C ASP A 568 -21.84 12.28 -35.04
N ALA A 569 -20.89 12.69 -35.88
CA ALA A 569 -20.84 12.37 -37.31
C ALA A 569 -19.66 11.46 -37.72
N ILE A 570 -19.18 10.58 -36.84
CA ILE A 570 -18.34 9.45 -37.27
C ILE A 570 -19.18 8.19 -37.10
N GLU A 571 -19.96 7.85 -38.13
CA GLU A 571 -20.55 6.53 -38.31
C GLU A 571 -19.41 5.50 -38.46
N PRO A 572 -19.48 4.33 -37.79
CA PRO A 572 -18.53 3.25 -38.04
C PRO A 572 -18.79 2.65 -39.43
N GLU A 573 -17.83 2.73 -40.31
CA GLU A 573 -17.79 1.87 -41.51
C GLU A 573 -17.77 0.41 -41.07
N GLU A 574 -18.87 -0.28 -41.36
CA GLU A 574 -18.96 -1.73 -41.29
C GLU A 574 -18.11 -2.34 -42.39
N GLU A 575 -16.86 -2.68 -42.11
CA GLU A 575 -16.12 -3.63 -42.96
C GLU A 575 -16.63 -5.05 -42.70
N GLY A 576 -17.36 -5.54 -43.71
CA GLY A 576 -17.83 -6.92 -43.76
C GLY A 576 -16.70 -7.93 -43.73
N LEU A 577 -16.70 -8.78 -42.72
CA LEU A 577 -15.99 -10.06 -42.74
C LEU A 577 -16.93 -11.14 -43.26
N GLN A 578 -16.81 -11.45 -44.55
CA GLN A 578 -17.18 -12.74 -45.13
C GLN A 578 -15.93 -13.63 -45.19
N ALA A 579 -16.07 -14.84 -44.68
CA ALA A 579 -15.31 -16.08 -44.69
C ALA A 579 -14.51 -16.40 -43.41
#